data_f511f0449ba253b9c3c650dfb96498e8
#
_entry.id   f511f0449ba253b9c3c650dfb96498e8
#
_cell.length_a   1.000
_cell.length_b   1.000
_cell.length_c   1.000
_cell.angle_alpha   90.00
_cell.angle_beta   90.00
_cell.angle_gamma   90.00
#
_symmetry.space_group_name_H-M   'P 1'
#
loop_
_entity.id
_entity.type
_entity.pdbx_description
1 polymer ?
#
loop_
_entity_poly.entity_id
_entity_poly.type
_entity_poly.pdbx_seq_one_letter_code
_entity_poly.pdbx_strand_id
1 'polypeptide(L)'
;FLHLDGSPGVIDGKIPDADPLSRAVYALGDLLCHQQQARTFAVNGSEIAFCMRDASFMAGAAGGMALLYFLRPPSGDARPVLIGALLFSATFAEWAAEVILNIDAPVARIATGVASGIGAAVLFRYWAAPALFPAV
;
A
#
# COMPACT_ATOMS: atom_id res chain seq x y z
N PHE A 1 -2.24 -3.49 -24.60
CA PHE A 1 -1.39 -3.23 -23.44
C PHE A 1 -1.70 -1.85 -22.91
N LEU A 2 -1.83 -1.73 -21.58
CA LEU A 2 -2.09 -0.46 -20.91
C LEU A 2 -0.76 0.11 -20.42
N HIS A 3 -0.39 1.28 -20.90
CA HIS A 3 0.82 1.98 -20.50
C HIS A 3 0.44 3.23 -19.70
N LEU A 4 1.17 3.44 -18.61
CA LEU A 4 1.06 4.64 -17.80
C LEU A 4 2.03 5.70 -18.35
N ASP A 5 1.52 6.89 -18.50
CA ASP A 5 2.29 8.09 -18.90
C ASP A 5 2.21 9.14 -17.79
N GLY A 6 2.39 8.66 -16.54
CA GLY A 6 2.28 9.47 -15.34
C GLY A 6 3.35 10.55 -15.27
N SER A 7 2.93 11.78 -15.05
CA SER A 7 3.79 12.91 -14.75
C SER A 7 4.21 12.88 -13.27
N PRO A 8 5.26 13.60 -12.86
CA PRO A 8 5.55 13.82 -11.45
C PRO A 8 4.42 14.65 -10.80
N GLY A 9 3.38 14.01 -10.33
CA GLY A 9 2.21 14.63 -9.72
C GLY A 9 1.08 13.64 -9.58
N VAL A 10 0.18 13.89 -8.66
CA VAL A 10 -1.08 13.14 -8.48
C VAL A 10 -2.15 13.88 -9.26
N ILE A 11 -3.14 13.18 -9.81
CA ILE A 11 -4.28 13.72 -10.54
C ILE A 11 -3.83 14.44 -11.83
N ASP A 12 -3.19 13.70 -12.73
CA ASP A 12 -2.84 14.22 -14.04
C ASP A 12 -3.91 13.93 -15.11
N GLY A 13 -4.92 13.11 -14.77
CA GLY A 13 -6.04 12.76 -15.64
C GLY A 13 -5.69 11.84 -16.80
N LYS A 14 -4.50 11.29 -16.83
CA LYS A 14 -4.02 10.40 -17.89
C LYS A 14 -4.47 8.96 -17.65
N ILE A 15 -5.72 8.69 -17.89
CA ILE A 15 -6.32 7.37 -17.70
C ILE A 15 -6.25 6.59 -19.02
N PRO A 16 -5.65 5.38 -19.03
CA PRO A 16 -5.59 4.55 -20.24
C PRO A 16 -6.98 4.26 -20.81
N ASP A 17 -7.06 4.19 -22.14
CA ASP A 17 -8.30 3.78 -22.79
C ASP A 17 -8.48 2.27 -22.65
N ALA A 18 -9.46 1.87 -21.87
CA ALA A 18 -9.72 0.49 -21.46
C ALA A 18 -11.23 0.29 -21.18
N ASP A 19 -11.60 -0.93 -20.81
CA ASP A 19 -12.95 -1.22 -20.34
C ASP A 19 -13.34 -0.38 -19.09
N PRO A 20 -14.63 -0.20 -18.82
CA PRO A 20 -15.09 0.70 -17.74
C PRO A 20 -14.55 0.37 -16.35
N LEU A 21 -14.36 -0.93 -16.04
CA LEU A 21 -13.83 -1.36 -14.74
C LEU A 21 -12.34 -1.00 -14.63
N SER A 22 -11.55 -1.32 -15.64
CA SER A 22 -10.14 -0.96 -15.70
C SER A 22 -9.96 0.55 -15.63
N ARG A 23 -10.74 1.33 -16.37
CA ARG A 23 -10.71 2.81 -16.29
C ARG A 23 -11.00 3.32 -14.90
N ALA A 24 -11.97 2.74 -14.18
CA ALA A 24 -12.26 3.13 -12.79
C ALA A 24 -11.08 2.84 -11.86
N VAL A 25 -10.42 1.69 -12.02
CA VAL A 25 -9.23 1.32 -11.23
C VAL A 25 -8.06 2.25 -11.51
N TYR A 26 -7.81 2.59 -12.78
CA TYR A 26 -6.74 3.54 -13.15
C TYR A 26 -7.07 4.97 -12.70
N ALA A 27 -8.33 5.38 -12.69
CA ALA A 27 -8.76 6.66 -12.15
C ALA A 27 -8.54 6.76 -10.63
N LEU A 28 -8.78 5.66 -9.90
CA LEU A 28 -8.42 5.58 -8.47
C LEU A 28 -6.91 5.63 -8.28
N GLY A 29 -6.16 4.99 -9.16
CA GLY A 29 -4.70 5.07 -9.16
C GLY A 29 -4.19 6.49 -9.39
N ASP A 30 -4.75 7.22 -10.35
CA ASP A 30 -4.42 8.61 -10.63
C ASP A 30 -4.69 9.54 -9.42
N LEU A 31 -5.75 9.25 -8.65
CA LEU A 31 -6.07 10.00 -7.43
C LEU A 31 -5.08 9.75 -6.29
N LEU A 32 -4.49 8.56 -6.18
CA LEU A 32 -3.74 8.11 -5.01
C LEU A 32 -2.23 7.99 -5.27
N CYS A 33 -1.81 7.88 -6.52
CA CYS A 33 -0.43 7.55 -6.89
C CYS A 33 0.03 8.35 -8.12
N HIS A 34 1.33 8.62 -8.21
CA HIS A 34 1.94 9.30 -9.36
C HIS A 34 1.97 8.48 -10.66
N GLN A 35 1.55 7.23 -10.65
CA GLN A 35 1.46 6.32 -11.81
C GLN A 35 2.68 6.34 -12.75
N GLN A 36 3.89 6.48 -12.21
CA GLN A 36 5.12 6.49 -12.99
C GLN A 36 5.47 5.08 -13.45
N GLN A 37 5.66 4.88 -14.76
CA GLN A 37 5.98 3.62 -15.39
C GLN A 37 7.18 2.91 -14.71
N ALA A 38 8.28 3.63 -14.48
CA ALA A 38 9.49 3.08 -13.86
C ALA A 38 9.29 2.59 -12.40
N ARG A 39 8.21 2.99 -11.74
CA ARG A 39 7.89 2.66 -10.35
C ARG A 39 6.68 1.75 -10.21
N THR A 40 6.23 1.13 -11.29
CA THR A 40 5.00 0.33 -11.35
C THR A 40 5.32 -1.09 -11.77
N PHE A 41 4.59 -2.07 -11.25
CA PHE A 41 4.69 -3.45 -11.74
C PHE A 41 4.05 -3.57 -13.11
N ALA A 42 4.67 -4.34 -13.99
CA ALA A 42 4.09 -4.75 -15.26
C ALA A 42 3.61 -6.19 -15.20
N VAL A 43 2.37 -6.43 -15.61
CA VAL A 43 1.76 -7.76 -15.69
C VAL A 43 1.28 -7.96 -17.12
N ASN A 44 1.78 -9.00 -17.78
CA ASN A 44 1.46 -9.29 -19.19
C ASN A 44 1.69 -8.09 -20.13
N GLY A 45 2.72 -7.29 -19.88
CA GLY A 45 3.06 -6.11 -20.69
C GLY A 45 2.21 -4.86 -20.44
N SER A 46 1.31 -4.89 -19.44
CA SER A 46 0.56 -3.72 -18.98
C SER A 46 1.03 -3.31 -17.59
N GLU A 47 1.22 -2.01 -17.36
CA GLU A 47 1.50 -1.49 -16.03
C GLU A 47 0.22 -1.50 -15.18
N ILE A 48 0.35 -1.87 -13.89
CA ILE A 48 -0.79 -1.81 -12.95
C ILE A 48 -1.07 -0.36 -12.53
N ALA A 49 -2.29 -0.11 -12.08
CA ALA A 49 -2.78 1.25 -11.76
C ALA A 49 -2.08 1.92 -10.56
N PHE A 50 -1.31 1.17 -9.77
CA PHE A 50 -0.67 1.64 -8.55
C PHE A 50 0.84 1.42 -8.60
N CYS A 51 1.61 2.29 -7.95
CA CYS A 51 3.05 2.08 -7.86
C CYS A 51 3.39 0.84 -7.00
N MET A 52 4.64 0.36 -7.10
CA MET A 52 5.12 -0.81 -6.36
C MET A 52 4.90 -0.67 -4.84
N ARG A 53 5.07 0.54 -4.28
CA ARG A 53 4.86 0.80 -2.86
C ARG A 53 3.40 0.62 -2.46
N ASP A 54 2.48 1.25 -3.19
CA ASP A 54 1.05 1.21 -2.87
C ASP A 54 0.46 -0.18 -3.10
N ALA A 55 0.85 -0.86 -4.19
CA ALA A 55 0.45 -2.24 -4.45
C ALA A 55 0.94 -3.18 -3.34
N SER A 56 2.18 -3.01 -2.90
CA SER A 56 2.77 -3.79 -1.81
C SER A 56 2.13 -3.48 -0.46
N PHE A 57 1.79 -2.21 -0.20
CA PHE A 57 1.02 -1.80 0.96
C PHE A 57 -0.36 -2.48 1.00
N MET A 58 -1.09 -2.47 -0.11
CA MET A 58 -2.41 -3.12 -0.22
C MET A 58 -2.30 -4.63 0.02
N ALA A 59 -1.28 -5.28 -0.57
CA ALA A 59 -1.02 -6.70 -0.36
C ALA A 59 -0.67 -7.01 1.11
N GLY A 60 0.17 -6.19 1.73
CA GLY A 60 0.54 -6.29 3.14
C GLY A 60 -0.67 -6.09 4.07
N ALA A 61 -1.52 -5.11 3.78
CA ALA A 61 -2.74 -4.85 4.55
C ALA A 61 -3.74 -6.01 4.45
N ALA A 62 -3.98 -6.52 3.25
CA ALA A 62 -4.87 -7.66 3.03
C ALA A 62 -4.35 -8.93 3.72
N GLY A 63 -3.06 -9.25 3.54
CA GLY A 63 -2.40 -10.39 4.21
C GLY A 63 -2.37 -10.24 5.73
N GLY A 64 -2.08 -9.04 6.22
CA GLY A 64 -2.10 -8.71 7.65
C GLY A 64 -3.49 -8.88 8.27
N MET A 65 -4.54 -8.39 7.62
CA MET A 65 -5.92 -8.56 8.07
C MET A 65 -6.34 -10.04 8.09
N ALA A 66 -6.00 -10.80 7.05
CA ALA A 66 -6.26 -12.24 7.00
C ALA A 66 -5.55 -12.96 8.17
N LEU A 67 -4.26 -12.67 8.39
CA LEU A 67 -3.48 -13.27 9.47
C LEU A 67 -4.07 -12.96 10.85
N LEU A 68 -4.44 -11.69 11.10
CA LEU A 68 -5.05 -11.26 12.36
C LEU A 68 -6.43 -11.85 12.60
N TYR A 69 -7.17 -12.14 11.53
CA TYR A 69 -8.45 -12.85 11.63
C TYR A 69 -8.26 -14.26 12.20
N PHE A 70 -7.21 -14.98 11.75
CA PHE A 70 -6.92 -16.34 12.24
C PHE A 70 -6.23 -16.36 13.61
N LEU A 71 -5.27 -15.47 13.86
CA LEU A 71 -4.47 -15.48 15.09
C LEU A 71 -5.20 -14.93 16.31
N ARG A 72 -6.19 -14.06 16.14
CA ARG A 72 -7.00 -13.45 17.21
C ARG A 72 -6.14 -13.01 18.43
N PRO A 73 -5.19 -12.08 18.25
CA PRO A 73 -4.31 -11.67 19.35
C PRO A 73 -5.12 -11.14 20.54
N PRO A 74 -4.67 -11.36 21.78
CA PRO A 74 -5.39 -10.95 22.98
C PRO A 74 -5.61 -9.43 23.00
N SER A 75 -6.80 -9.02 23.42
CA SER A 75 -7.13 -7.61 23.65
C SER A 75 -6.46 -7.11 24.93
N GLY A 76 -5.94 -5.87 24.91
CA GLY A 76 -5.40 -5.21 26.10
C GLY A 76 -3.87 -5.12 26.17
N ASP A 77 -3.12 -5.79 25.29
CA ASP A 77 -1.67 -5.62 25.18
C ASP A 77 -1.35 -4.46 24.22
N ALA A 78 -0.57 -3.48 24.66
CA ALA A 78 -0.13 -2.35 23.85
C ALA A 78 1.01 -2.70 22.87
N ARG A 79 1.70 -3.82 23.08
CA ARG A 79 2.85 -4.22 22.24
C ARG A 79 2.51 -4.35 20.75
N PRO A 80 1.40 -5.00 20.35
CA PRO A 80 1.04 -5.07 18.94
C PRO A 80 0.78 -3.69 18.32
N VAL A 81 0.22 -2.75 19.08
CA VAL A 81 0.01 -1.38 18.60
C VAL A 81 1.34 -0.68 18.33
N LEU A 82 2.31 -0.81 19.23
CA LEU A 82 3.64 -0.25 19.03
C LEU A 82 4.35 -0.88 17.82
N ILE A 83 4.31 -2.20 17.69
CA ILE A 83 4.86 -2.92 16.54
C ILE A 83 4.16 -2.47 15.25
N GLY A 84 2.83 -2.37 15.27
CA GLY A 84 2.05 -1.89 14.13
C GLY A 84 2.44 -0.46 13.72
N ALA A 85 2.63 0.43 14.67
CA ALA A 85 3.07 1.81 14.42
C ALA A 85 4.50 1.86 13.83
N LEU A 86 5.43 1.06 14.35
CA LEU A 86 6.78 0.96 13.81
C LEU A 86 6.79 0.42 12.38
N LEU A 87 6.05 -0.65 12.11
CA LEU A 87 5.90 -1.20 10.77
C LEU A 87 5.25 -0.20 9.82
N PHE A 88 4.20 0.49 10.26
CA PHE A 88 3.51 1.51 9.46
C PHE A 88 4.43 2.67 9.10
N SER A 89 5.33 3.07 10.00
CA SER A 89 6.28 4.14 9.75
C SER A 89 7.42 3.78 8.80
N ALA A 90 7.63 2.49 8.50
CA ALA A 90 8.75 2.03 7.68
C ALA A 90 8.75 2.63 6.25
N THR A 91 7.57 2.80 5.65
CA THR A 91 7.44 3.45 4.33
C THR A 91 7.87 4.92 4.36
N PHE A 92 7.56 5.64 5.43
CA PHE A 92 7.97 7.05 5.55
C PHE A 92 9.47 7.19 5.72
N ALA A 93 10.08 6.30 6.50
CA ALA A 93 11.54 6.28 6.69
C ALA A 93 12.26 5.95 5.37
N GLU A 94 11.77 4.95 4.63
CA GLU A 94 12.32 4.59 3.33
C GLU A 94 12.14 5.72 2.31
N TRP A 95 10.95 6.32 2.23
CA TRP A 95 10.70 7.47 1.36
C TRP A 95 11.64 8.65 1.66
N ALA A 96 11.82 8.96 2.94
CA ALA A 96 12.74 10.02 3.34
C ALA A 96 14.19 9.69 2.95
N ALA A 97 14.61 8.44 3.11
CA ALA A 97 15.93 7.99 2.70
C ALA A 97 16.13 8.08 1.17
N GLU A 98 15.13 7.66 0.36
CA GLU A 98 15.18 7.82 -1.10
C GLU A 98 15.35 9.29 -1.52
N VAL A 99 14.58 10.18 -0.89
CA VAL A 99 14.63 11.63 -1.21
C VAL A 99 15.95 12.26 -0.78
N ILE A 100 16.42 11.97 0.44
CA ILE A 100 17.65 12.58 1.00
C ILE A 100 18.90 12.05 0.29
N LEU A 101 18.95 10.75 0.03
CA LEU A 101 20.11 10.08 -0.55
C LEU A 101 20.07 10.03 -2.08
N ASN A 102 18.95 10.46 -2.69
CA ASN A 102 18.72 10.43 -4.12
C ASN A 102 19.00 9.04 -4.75
N ILE A 103 18.53 7.99 -4.07
CA ILE A 103 18.68 6.60 -4.51
C ILE A 103 17.33 6.05 -4.98
N ASP A 104 17.38 5.10 -5.92
CA ASP A 104 16.20 4.33 -6.34
C ASP A 104 16.35 2.89 -5.81
N ALA A 105 15.49 2.51 -4.87
CA ALA A 105 15.56 1.23 -4.16
C ALA A 105 14.24 0.44 -4.27
N PRO A 106 13.92 -0.14 -5.45
CA PRO A 106 12.63 -0.80 -5.67
C PRO A 106 12.35 -1.96 -4.70
N VAL A 107 13.37 -2.72 -4.31
CA VAL A 107 13.23 -3.83 -3.35
C VAL A 107 12.89 -3.31 -1.95
N ALA A 108 13.55 -2.23 -1.51
CA ALA A 108 13.23 -1.60 -0.23
C ALA A 108 11.81 -1.03 -0.23
N ARG A 109 11.41 -0.40 -1.33
CA ARG A 109 10.05 0.14 -1.54
C ARG A 109 8.96 -0.93 -1.42
N ILE A 110 9.19 -2.12 -1.99
CA ILE A 110 8.28 -3.26 -1.87
C ILE A 110 8.24 -3.77 -0.42
N ALA A 111 9.40 -4.00 0.18
CA ALA A 111 9.50 -4.56 1.54
C ALA A 111 8.87 -3.64 2.59
N THR A 112 9.16 -2.34 2.53
CA THR A 112 8.58 -1.35 3.45
C THR A 112 7.09 -1.13 3.17
N GLY A 113 6.64 -1.21 1.92
CA GLY A 113 5.24 -1.19 1.56
C GLY A 113 4.47 -2.33 2.22
N VAL A 114 4.94 -3.58 2.08
CA VAL A 114 4.33 -4.75 2.74
C VAL A 114 4.35 -4.60 4.26
N ALA A 115 5.48 -4.21 4.85
CA ALA A 115 5.60 -4.00 6.30
C ALA A 115 4.60 -2.95 6.81
N SER A 116 4.50 -1.82 6.12
CA SER A 116 3.54 -0.76 6.47
C SER A 116 2.10 -1.19 6.30
N GLY A 117 1.79 -2.00 5.28
CA GLY A 117 0.46 -2.57 5.10
C GLY A 117 0.07 -3.49 6.27
N ILE A 118 0.97 -4.37 6.70
CA ILE A 118 0.76 -5.21 7.89
C ILE A 118 0.60 -4.33 9.13
N GLY A 119 1.43 -3.30 9.29
CA GLY A 119 1.33 -2.33 10.38
C GLY A 119 -0.04 -1.64 10.43
N ALA A 120 -0.54 -1.19 9.28
CA ALA A 120 -1.86 -0.60 9.13
C ALA A 120 -2.97 -1.58 9.53
N ALA A 121 -2.88 -2.85 9.13
CA ALA A 121 -3.83 -3.90 9.51
C ALA A 121 -3.88 -4.10 11.02
N VAL A 122 -2.70 -4.13 11.69
CA VAL A 122 -2.61 -4.24 13.15
C VAL A 122 -3.28 -3.03 13.81
N LEU A 123 -2.93 -1.81 13.41
CA LEU A 123 -3.50 -0.58 13.97
C LEU A 123 -5.01 -0.53 13.78
N PHE A 124 -5.49 -0.85 12.57
CA PHE A 124 -6.91 -0.90 12.26
C PHE A 124 -7.65 -1.91 13.13
N ARG A 125 -7.10 -3.13 13.29
CA ARG A 125 -7.67 -4.16 14.15
C ARG A 125 -7.86 -3.66 15.59
N TYR A 126 -6.85 -3.02 16.17
CA TYR A 126 -6.91 -2.52 17.54
C TYR A 126 -7.84 -1.32 17.69
N TRP A 127 -7.91 -0.45 16.69
CA TRP A 127 -8.82 0.70 16.69
C TRP A 127 -10.26 0.31 16.44
N ALA A 128 -10.53 -0.60 15.49
CA ALA A 128 -11.88 -0.98 15.08
C ALA A 128 -12.43 -2.20 15.84
N ALA A 129 -11.57 -2.98 16.51
CA ALA A 129 -11.97 -4.22 17.19
C ALA A 129 -13.14 -4.06 18.16
N PRO A 130 -13.20 -3.01 19.01
CA PRO A 130 -14.34 -2.85 19.94
C PRO A 130 -15.68 -2.68 19.24
N ALA A 131 -15.67 -2.06 18.05
CA ALA A 131 -16.89 -1.76 17.29
C ALA A 131 -17.35 -2.91 16.37
N LEU A 132 -16.37 -3.62 15.77
CA LEU A 132 -16.64 -4.64 14.75
C LEU A 132 -16.61 -6.08 15.28
N PHE A 133 -15.92 -6.28 16.41
CA PHE A 133 -15.76 -7.59 17.03
C PHE A 133 -16.01 -7.46 18.54
N PRO A 134 -17.27 -7.25 18.97
CA PRO A 134 -17.57 -7.25 20.39
C PRO A 134 -17.07 -8.56 21.02
N ALA A 135 -16.49 -8.47 22.21
CA ALA A 135 -16.02 -9.63 22.94
C ALA A 135 -17.20 -10.59 23.13
N VAL A 136 -17.08 -11.79 22.59
CA VAL A 136 -17.99 -12.91 22.87
C VAL A 136 -17.56 -13.52 24.19
#